data_09536487a824281cdc992fbb59dc9187
#
_entry.id   09536487a824281cdc992fbb59dc9187
#
_cell.length_a   1.000
_cell.length_b   1.000
_cell.length_c   1.000
_cell.angle_alpha   90.00
_cell.angle_beta   90.00
_cell.angle_gamma   90.00
#
_symmetry.space_group_name_H-M   'P 1'
#
loop_
_entity.id
_entity.type
_entity.pdbx_description
1 polymer ?
#
loop_
_entity_poly.entity_id
_entity_poly.type
_entity_poly.pdbx_seq_one_letter_code
_entity_poly.pdbx_strand_id
1 'polypeptide(L)'
;MYAIIDIETTGGNASRERITEIAIYVHDGSQVIKEYSTLINPECKMPPFVARLTGITDEMLVHAPKFFEVARDIVEITEGCTFVAHNAAFDYSFVKQEFLNL
;
A
#
# COMPACT_ATOMS: atom_id res chain seq x y z
N MET A 1 2.41 -1.49 19.69
CA MET A 1 1.46 -1.95 18.66
C MET A 1 2.16 -2.24 17.35
N TYR A 2 1.52 -3.05 16.52
CA TYR A 2 2.07 -3.48 15.25
C TYR A 2 1.14 -3.07 14.13
N ALA A 3 1.69 -2.47 13.07
CA ALA A 3 0.96 -2.23 11.83
C ALA A 3 1.37 -3.30 10.83
N ILE A 4 0.48 -4.25 10.59
CA ILE A 4 0.70 -5.34 9.63
C ILE A 4 0.23 -4.84 8.28
N ILE A 5 1.15 -4.69 7.35
CA ILE A 5 0.90 -4.05 6.06
C ILE A 5 1.13 -5.03 4.92
N ASP A 6 0.19 -5.06 4.01
CA ASP A 6 0.28 -5.81 2.76
C ASP A 6 -0.02 -4.87 1.61
N ILE A 7 0.78 -4.92 0.55
CA ILE A 7 0.62 -4.05 -0.61
C ILE A 7 0.60 -4.85 -1.90
N GLU A 8 -0.08 -4.29 -2.91
CA GLU A 8 0.08 -4.67 -4.30
C GLU A 8 0.69 -3.47 -5.05
N THR A 9 1.48 -3.73 -6.06
CA THR A 9 2.23 -2.70 -6.79
C THR A 9 2.17 -2.92 -8.28
N THR A 10 2.64 -1.92 -9.05
CA THR A 10 2.76 -2.04 -10.50
C THR A 10 3.99 -2.83 -10.92
N GLY A 11 4.91 -3.14 -10.03
CA GLY A 11 6.13 -3.89 -10.31
C GLY A 11 7.04 -3.97 -9.11
N GLY A 12 8.29 -4.42 -9.33
CA GLY A 12 9.21 -4.76 -8.24
C GLY A 12 10.19 -3.68 -7.78
N ASN A 13 10.25 -2.54 -8.46
CA ASN A 13 11.24 -1.49 -8.17
C ASN A 13 10.56 -0.24 -7.60
N ALA A 14 10.72 -0.01 -6.29
CA ALA A 14 10.07 1.10 -5.58
C ALA A 14 10.41 2.49 -6.14
N SER A 15 11.58 2.66 -6.78
CA SER A 15 11.95 3.95 -7.33
C SER A 15 11.18 4.31 -8.61
N ARG A 16 10.59 3.32 -9.28
CA ARG A 16 9.89 3.49 -10.57
C ARG A 16 8.44 3.05 -10.53
N GLU A 17 8.11 2.16 -9.62
CA GLU A 17 6.77 1.56 -9.55
C GLU A 17 5.96 2.19 -8.43
N ARG A 18 4.66 1.95 -8.44
CA ARG A 18 3.72 2.57 -7.51
C ARG A 18 2.86 1.52 -6.81
N ILE A 19 2.34 1.88 -5.65
CA ILE A 19 1.39 1.05 -4.91
C ILE A 19 0.01 1.16 -5.58
N THR A 20 -0.67 0.02 -5.75
CA THR A 20 -2.03 -0.07 -6.29
C THR A 20 -3.05 -0.48 -5.25
N GLU A 21 -2.62 -1.11 -4.18
CA GLU A 21 -3.50 -1.50 -3.06
C GLU A 21 -2.68 -1.53 -1.78
N ILE A 22 -3.29 -1.08 -0.69
CA ILE A 22 -2.69 -1.19 0.64
C ILE A 22 -3.74 -1.72 1.61
N ALA A 23 -3.34 -2.69 2.44
CA ALA A 23 -4.14 -3.20 3.53
C ALA A 23 -3.32 -3.07 4.81
N ILE A 24 -3.92 -2.52 5.85
CA ILE A 24 -3.27 -2.28 7.14
C ILE A 24 -4.12 -2.86 8.25
N TYR A 25 -3.51 -3.71 9.08
CA TYR A 25 -4.15 -4.29 10.25
C TYR A 25 -3.32 -3.89 11.47
N VAL A 26 -3.91 -3.15 12.39
CA VAL A 26 -3.22 -2.77 13.63
C VAL A 26 -3.50 -3.82 14.69
N HIS A 27 -2.46 -4.41 15.22
CA HIS A 27 -2.49 -5.50 16.19
C HIS A 27 -1.87 -5.03 17.52
N ASP A 28 -2.54 -5.31 18.62
CA ASP A 28 -2.11 -4.85 19.95
C ASP A 28 -1.23 -5.86 20.71
N GLY A 29 -0.90 -6.97 20.05
CA GLY A 29 -0.19 -8.09 20.66
C GLY A 29 -1.08 -9.27 20.99
N SER A 30 -2.41 -9.07 20.98
CA SER A 30 -3.41 -10.11 21.24
C SER A 30 -4.41 -10.25 20.10
N GLN A 31 -4.80 -9.14 19.48
CA GLN A 31 -5.84 -9.15 18.44
C GLN A 31 -5.70 -7.94 17.53
N VAL A 32 -6.35 -8.02 16.38
CA VAL A 32 -6.49 -6.89 15.45
C VAL A 32 -7.51 -5.91 16.05
N ILE A 33 -7.10 -4.65 16.21
CA ILE A 33 -7.95 -3.61 16.79
C ILE A 33 -8.39 -2.55 15.79
N LYS A 34 -7.73 -2.45 14.63
CA LYS A 34 -8.10 -1.54 13.54
C LYS A 34 -7.77 -2.17 12.21
N GLU A 35 -8.56 -1.85 11.19
CA GLU A 35 -8.34 -2.28 9.81
C GLU A 35 -8.54 -1.10 8.88
N TYR A 36 -7.73 -1.07 7.82
CA TYR A 36 -7.84 -0.06 6.76
C TYR A 36 -7.36 -0.70 5.47
N SER A 37 -8.13 -0.60 4.41
CA SER A 37 -7.67 -1.05 3.10
C SER A 37 -8.27 -0.17 2.01
N THR A 38 -7.49 0.04 0.94
CA THR A 38 -7.95 0.81 -0.21
C THR A 38 -7.14 0.44 -1.44
N LEU A 39 -7.81 0.49 -2.60
CA LEU A 39 -7.12 0.57 -3.88
C LEU A 39 -6.54 1.98 -3.99
N ILE A 40 -5.44 2.11 -4.72
CA ILE A 40 -4.78 3.39 -4.95
C ILE A 40 -4.53 3.54 -6.44
N ASN A 41 -4.94 4.68 -6.99
CA ASN A 41 -4.64 5.01 -8.38
C ASN A 41 -3.14 5.31 -8.49
N PRO A 42 -2.35 4.49 -9.20
CA PRO A 42 -0.90 4.68 -9.29
C PRO A 42 -0.50 5.78 -10.28
N GLU A 43 -1.47 6.39 -10.95
CA GLU A 43 -1.25 7.43 -11.96
C GLU A 43 -0.40 6.95 -13.15
N CYS A 44 -0.44 5.65 -13.41
CA CYS A 44 0.22 5.02 -14.53
C CYS A 44 -0.56 3.75 -14.92
N LYS A 45 -0.27 3.21 -16.07
CA LYS A 45 -0.93 1.98 -16.54
C LYS A 45 -0.37 0.76 -15.83
N MET A 46 -1.25 -0.19 -15.53
CA MET A 46 -0.84 -1.50 -15.03
C MET A 46 -0.18 -2.28 -16.15
N PRO A 47 1.04 -2.81 -15.94
CA PRO A 47 1.61 -3.76 -16.90
C PRO A 47 0.68 -4.98 -17.01
N PRO A 48 0.39 -5.46 -18.23
CA PRO A 48 -0.55 -6.58 -18.41
C PRO A 48 -0.19 -7.83 -17.59
N PHE A 49 1.08 -8.13 -17.47
CA PHE A 49 1.56 -9.26 -16.68
C PHE A 49 1.19 -9.10 -15.19
N VAL A 50 1.41 -7.91 -14.65
CA VAL A 50 1.11 -7.63 -13.24
C VAL A 50 -0.40 -7.64 -13.01
N ALA A 51 -1.19 -7.08 -13.95
CA ALA A 51 -2.63 -7.11 -13.86
C ALA A 51 -3.17 -8.55 -13.80
N ARG A 52 -2.60 -9.44 -14.60
CA ARG A 52 -2.99 -10.87 -14.57
C ARG A 52 -2.58 -11.54 -13.26
N LEU A 53 -1.41 -11.19 -12.72
CA LEU A 53 -0.89 -11.79 -11.50
C LEU A 53 -1.70 -11.37 -10.27
N THR A 54 -2.04 -10.09 -10.18
CA THR A 54 -2.71 -9.51 -9.01
C THR A 54 -4.23 -9.49 -9.12
N GLY A 55 -4.76 -9.57 -10.33
CA GLY A 55 -6.19 -9.38 -10.57
C GLY A 55 -6.64 -7.93 -10.55
N ILE A 56 -5.72 -6.98 -10.40
CA ILE A 56 -6.02 -5.55 -10.35
C ILE A 56 -5.84 -4.95 -11.75
N THR A 57 -6.88 -4.31 -12.27
CA THR A 57 -6.92 -3.76 -13.62
C THR A 57 -6.95 -2.23 -13.60
N ASP A 58 -6.61 -1.61 -14.74
CA ASP A 58 -6.70 -0.15 -14.89
C ASP A 58 -8.13 0.35 -14.62
N GLU A 59 -9.14 -0.41 -15.02
CA GLU A 59 -10.54 -0.03 -14.79
C GLU A 59 -10.87 0.07 -13.30
N MET A 60 -10.31 -0.82 -12.49
CA MET A 60 -10.50 -0.82 -11.03
C MET A 60 -9.82 0.41 -10.40
N LEU A 61 -8.72 0.87 -10.98
CA LEU A 61 -7.87 1.90 -10.37
C LEU A 61 -8.21 3.32 -10.83
N VAL A 62 -8.90 3.47 -11.96
CA VAL A 62 -9.15 4.79 -12.55
C VAL A 62 -9.95 5.72 -11.61
N HIS A 63 -10.83 5.16 -10.78
CA HIS A 63 -11.62 5.92 -9.80
C HIS A 63 -11.13 5.77 -8.37
N ALA A 64 -10.02 5.05 -8.17
CA ALA A 64 -9.44 4.90 -6.85
C ALA A 64 -8.76 6.21 -6.43
N PRO A 65 -8.63 6.47 -5.12
CA PRO A 65 -7.91 7.65 -4.66
C PRO A 65 -6.42 7.54 -5.00
N LYS A 66 -5.81 8.67 -5.22
CA LYS A 66 -4.36 8.77 -5.39
C LYS A 66 -3.70 8.71 -4.03
N PHE A 67 -2.42 8.38 -3.99
CA PHE A 67 -1.73 8.19 -2.71
C PHE A 67 -1.81 9.43 -1.81
N PHE A 68 -1.65 10.63 -2.38
CA PHE A 68 -1.69 11.85 -1.58
C PHE A 68 -3.05 12.04 -0.87
N GLU A 69 -4.12 11.47 -1.42
CA GLU A 69 -5.46 11.59 -0.83
C GLU A 69 -5.64 10.68 0.39
N VAL A 70 -4.86 9.60 0.50
CA VAL A 70 -4.95 8.64 1.61
C VAL A 70 -3.74 8.66 2.53
N ALA A 71 -2.73 9.45 2.19
CA ALA A 71 -1.47 9.51 2.96
C ALA A 71 -1.71 9.84 4.44
N ARG A 72 -2.59 10.78 4.71
CA ARG A 72 -2.92 11.17 6.09
C ARG A 72 -3.57 10.03 6.87
N ASP A 73 -4.49 9.30 6.26
CA ASP A 73 -5.14 8.15 6.90
C ASP A 73 -4.11 7.08 7.25
N ILE A 74 -3.15 6.84 6.35
CA ILE A 74 -2.09 5.86 6.57
C ILE A 74 -1.22 6.28 7.76
N VAL A 75 -0.83 7.55 7.82
CA VAL A 75 -0.04 8.07 8.96
C VAL A 75 -0.81 7.91 10.26
N GLU A 76 -2.06 8.32 10.28
CA GLU A 76 -2.87 8.28 11.50
C GLU A 76 -3.08 6.86 12.01
N ILE A 77 -3.37 5.91 11.14
CA ILE A 77 -3.62 4.52 11.57
C ILE A 77 -2.34 3.80 12.00
N THR A 78 -1.18 4.18 11.46
CA THR A 78 0.10 3.52 11.76
C THR A 78 0.92 4.22 12.83
N GLU A 79 0.47 5.38 13.32
CA GLU A 79 1.21 6.17 14.29
C GLU A 79 1.55 5.36 15.55
N GLY A 80 2.83 5.37 15.92
CA GLY A 80 3.31 4.64 17.09
C GLY A 80 3.41 3.13 16.91
N CYS A 81 3.18 2.61 15.71
CA CYS A 81 3.23 1.18 15.44
C CYS A 81 4.57 0.73 14.87
N THR A 82 4.95 -0.51 15.19
CA THR A 82 6.06 -1.18 14.52
C THR A 82 5.56 -1.73 13.18
N PHE A 83 6.30 -1.44 12.12
CA PHE A 83 5.97 -1.91 10.77
C PHE A 83 6.22 -3.41 10.66
N VAL A 84 5.23 -4.16 10.23
CA VAL A 84 5.31 -5.61 10.04
C VAL A 84 4.77 -5.96 8.65
N ALA A 85 5.51 -6.78 7.90
CA ALA A 85 5.07 -7.25 6.59
C ALA A 85 5.73 -8.58 6.28
N HIS A 86 5.17 -9.34 5.33
CA HIS A 86 5.76 -10.62 4.90
C HIS A 86 7.17 -10.43 4.34
N ASN A 87 7.36 -9.40 3.52
CA ASN A 87 8.68 -8.98 3.04
C ASN A 87 8.86 -7.51 3.41
N ALA A 88 9.22 -7.24 4.68
CA ALA A 88 9.21 -5.89 5.23
C ALA A 88 10.09 -4.92 4.46
N ALA A 89 11.24 -5.34 3.98
CA ALA A 89 12.12 -4.46 3.19
C ALA A 89 11.45 -4.01 1.89
N PHE A 90 10.75 -4.91 1.22
CA PHE A 90 10.02 -4.59 -0.01
C PHE A 90 8.85 -3.63 0.27
N ASP A 91 7.97 -4.01 1.17
CA ASP A 91 6.77 -3.22 1.50
C ASP A 91 7.14 -1.84 2.03
N TYR A 92 8.11 -1.79 2.95
CA TYR A 92 8.55 -0.54 3.54
C TYR A 92 9.16 0.41 2.49
N SER A 93 9.96 -0.13 1.55
CA SER A 93 10.58 0.69 0.50
C SER A 93 9.54 1.37 -0.39
N PHE A 94 8.45 0.67 -0.70
CA PHE A 94 7.36 1.24 -1.49
C PHE A 94 6.59 2.30 -0.71
N VAL A 95 6.24 2.03 0.53
CA VAL A 95 5.52 2.99 1.38
C VAL A 95 6.37 4.25 1.57
N LYS A 96 7.65 4.08 1.89
CA LYS A 96 8.58 5.19 2.05
C LYS A 96 8.68 6.03 0.77
N GLN A 97 8.82 5.37 -0.39
CA GLN A 97 8.94 6.08 -1.67
C GLN A 97 7.68 6.87 -2.00
N GLU A 98 6.51 6.34 -1.71
CA GLU A 98 5.26 7.07 -1.94
C GLU A 98 5.21 8.35 -1.11
N PHE A 99 5.63 8.30 0.15
CA PHE A 99 5.72 9.51 0.97
C PHE A 99 6.78 10.49 0.47
N LEU A 100 7.90 10.00 -0.02
CA LEU A 100 8.95 10.86 -0.59
C LEU A 100 8.50 11.55 -1.88
N ASN A 101 7.57 10.95 -2.62
CA ASN A 101 7.04 11.51 -3.86
C ASN A 101 5.99 12.61 -3.63
N LEU A 102 5.56 12.83 -2.41
CA LEU A 102 4.53 13.84 -2.10
C LEU A 102 5.00 15.29 -2.21
#